data_915917c004a34545faf7ba744fcd8e38
#
_entry.id   915917c004a34545faf7ba744fcd8e38
#
_cell.length_a   1.000
_cell.length_b   1.000
_cell.length_c   1.000
_cell.angle_alpha   90.00
_cell.angle_beta   90.00
_cell.angle_gamma   90.00
#
_symmetry.space_group_name_H-M   'P 1'
#
loop_
_entity.id
_entity.type
_entity.pdbx_description
1 polymer ?
#
loop_
_entity_poly.entity_id
_entity_poly.type
_entity_poly.pdbx_seq_one_letter_code
_entity_poly.pdbx_strand_id
1 'polypeptide(L)'
;MQDYENYLARLKAFPAKVEQIIELMQRGIQTNWVPPRIVLRSVSDQIKAQYDQEIDNSPLWKPFQIFPTYFTADSNKYLLHIGRFAIEKDVYPAYRKLHEYFTGIYLPSCRETIACSEFPNGIAYYRSRIKNFTTTDLTAGEIHQIGLDEVDRIKGEMLTVIM
;
A
#
# COMPACT_ATOMS: atom_id res chain seq x y z
N MET A 1 -5.26 11.00 29.25
CA MET A 1 -4.04 10.20 29.47
C MET A 1 -4.14 8.87 28.73
N GLN A 2 -5.20 8.08 28.91
CA GLN A 2 -5.37 6.74 28.30
C GLN A 2 -5.16 6.71 26.78
N ASP A 3 -5.65 7.71 26.05
CA ASP A 3 -5.49 7.74 24.58
C ASP A 3 -4.02 7.88 24.15
N TYR A 4 -3.23 8.65 24.89
CA TYR A 4 -1.79 8.76 24.67
C TYR A 4 -1.05 7.46 25.00
N GLU A 5 -1.44 6.76 26.07
CA GLU A 5 -0.88 5.45 26.44
C GLU A 5 -1.19 4.42 25.33
N ASN A 6 -2.44 4.40 24.84
CA ASN A 6 -2.85 3.54 23.73
C ASN A 6 -2.08 3.87 22.44
N TYR A 7 -1.86 5.17 22.16
CA TYR A 7 -1.10 5.60 20.99
C TYR A 7 0.37 5.18 21.08
N LEU A 8 0.99 5.41 22.24
CA LEU A 8 2.38 4.99 22.51
C LEU A 8 2.53 3.47 22.42
N ALA A 9 1.57 2.69 22.92
CA ALA A 9 1.58 1.24 22.79
C ALA A 9 1.56 0.80 21.29
N ARG A 10 0.81 1.51 20.44
CA ARG A 10 0.81 1.26 18.98
C ARG A 10 2.15 1.61 18.34
N LEU A 11 2.76 2.73 18.71
CA LEU A 11 4.09 3.09 18.20
C LEU A 11 5.14 2.05 18.57
N LYS A 12 5.14 1.58 19.81
CA LYS A 12 6.04 0.53 20.31
C LYS A 12 5.80 -0.83 19.66
N ALA A 13 4.56 -1.14 19.27
CA ALA A 13 4.22 -2.38 18.58
C ALA A 13 4.50 -2.32 17.06
N PHE A 14 4.84 -1.16 16.51
CA PHE A 14 5.06 -0.97 15.09
C PHE A 14 6.17 -1.86 14.49
N PRO A 15 7.32 -2.09 15.17
CA PRO A 15 8.34 -3.03 14.68
C PRO A 15 7.79 -4.43 14.42
N ALA A 16 6.99 -4.97 15.35
CA ALA A 16 6.39 -6.30 15.19
C ALA A 16 5.44 -6.35 13.97
N LYS A 17 4.69 -5.28 13.72
CA LYS A 17 3.87 -5.17 12.50
C LYS A 17 4.70 -5.19 11.23
N VAL A 18 5.85 -4.50 11.23
CA VAL A 18 6.77 -4.50 10.08
C VAL A 18 7.34 -5.89 9.82
N GLU A 19 7.71 -6.64 10.86
CA GLU A 19 8.15 -8.04 10.71
C GLU A 19 7.07 -8.90 10.02
N GLN A 20 5.83 -8.79 10.46
CA GLN A 20 4.71 -9.50 9.85
C GLN A 20 4.50 -9.11 8.38
N ILE A 21 4.66 -7.84 8.02
CA ILE A 21 4.60 -7.38 6.63
C ILE A 21 5.72 -8.01 5.81
N ILE A 22 6.95 -8.02 6.31
CA ILE A 22 8.10 -8.63 5.65
C ILE A 22 7.87 -10.13 5.45
N GLU A 23 7.35 -10.82 6.46
CA GLU A 23 7.01 -12.26 6.36
C GLU A 23 5.96 -12.52 5.27
N LEU A 24 4.91 -11.70 5.20
CA LEU A 24 3.90 -11.80 4.13
C LEU A 24 4.51 -11.54 2.74
N MET A 25 5.41 -10.58 2.62
CA MET A 25 6.13 -10.30 1.37
C MET A 25 7.03 -11.48 0.97
N GLN A 26 7.73 -12.10 1.93
CA GLN A 26 8.53 -13.32 1.71
C GLN A 26 7.64 -14.46 1.20
N ARG A 27 6.50 -14.66 1.84
CA ARG A 27 5.53 -15.67 1.41
C ARG A 27 5.03 -15.39 -0.02
N GLY A 28 4.78 -14.13 -0.36
CA GLY A 28 4.42 -13.71 -1.72
C GLY A 28 5.47 -14.13 -2.74
N ILE A 29 6.76 -13.89 -2.45
CA ILE A 29 7.89 -14.31 -3.31
C ILE A 29 7.91 -15.85 -3.44
N GLN A 30 7.84 -16.58 -2.33
CA GLN A 30 7.90 -18.05 -2.32
C GLN A 30 6.76 -18.71 -3.12
N THR A 31 5.60 -18.08 -3.13
CA THR A 31 4.40 -18.58 -3.84
C THR A 31 4.21 -17.97 -5.22
N ASN A 32 5.14 -17.13 -5.68
CA ASN A 32 5.06 -16.35 -6.92
C ASN A 32 3.80 -15.43 -7.00
N TRP A 33 3.29 -15.01 -5.84
CA TRP A 33 2.21 -14.03 -5.71
C TRP A 33 2.78 -12.64 -5.44
N VAL A 34 3.45 -12.07 -6.44
CA VAL A 34 4.06 -10.74 -6.38
C VAL A 34 3.44 -9.82 -7.44
N PRO A 35 3.25 -8.53 -7.14
CA PRO A 35 2.72 -7.56 -8.11
C PRO A 35 3.73 -7.29 -9.24
N PRO A 36 3.26 -6.69 -10.35
CA PRO A 36 4.16 -6.12 -11.36
C PRO A 36 5.06 -5.04 -10.76
N ARG A 37 6.36 -5.06 -11.10
CA ARG A 37 7.33 -4.06 -10.60
C ARG A 37 6.90 -2.62 -10.91
N ILE A 38 6.31 -2.40 -12.05
CA ILE A 38 5.90 -1.07 -12.52
C ILE A 38 4.92 -0.36 -11.56
N VAL A 39 4.02 -1.09 -10.88
CA VAL A 39 3.06 -0.48 -9.95
C VAL A 39 3.69 -0.11 -8.60
N LEU A 40 4.91 -0.58 -8.34
CA LEU A 40 5.64 -0.36 -7.10
C LEU A 40 6.71 0.75 -7.20
N ARG A 41 6.86 1.38 -8.36
CA ARG A 41 7.95 2.34 -8.64
C ARG A 41 8.06 3.51 -7.64
N SER A 42 6.96 3.95 -7.05
CA SER A 42 6.94 5.05 -6.07
C SER A 42 6.91 4.59 -4.61
N VAL A 43 6.79 3.28 -4.36
CA VAL A 43 6.62 2.74 -2.98
C VAL A 43 7.89 2.91 -2.16
N SER A 44 9.06 2.74 -2.77
CA SER A 44 10.36 2.97 -2.12
C SER A 44 10.43 4.39 -1.51
N ASP A 45 10.11 5.41 -2.30
CA ASP A 45 10.16 6.80 -1.87
C ASP A 45 9.12 7.08 -0.77
N GLN A 46 7.93 6.47 -0.88
CA GLN A 46 6.88 6.60 0.13
C GLN A 46 7.31 5.99 1.48
N ILE A 47 7.97 4.83 1.47
CA ILE A 47 8.50 4.23 2.70
C ILE A 47 9.63 5.10 3.27
N LYS A 48 10.56 5.54 2.41
CA LYS A 48 11.69 6.37 2.81
C LYS A 48 11.21 7.67 3.46
N ALA A 49 10.22 8.35 2.90
CA ALA A 49 9.66 9.60 3.42
C ALA A 49 9.11 9.46 4.86
N GLN A 50 8.79 8.24 5.34
CA GLN A 50 8.28 8.05 6.70
C GLN A 50 9.37 8.19 7.79
N TYR A 51 10.64 7.98 7.46
CA TYR A 51 11.74 8.02 8.42
C TYR A 51 12.88 8.99 8.05
N ASP A 52 12.89 9.49 6.81
CA ASP A 52 13.90 10.44 6.30
C ASP A 52 13.39 11.87 6.43
N GLN A 53 12.96 12.22 7.64
CA GLN A 53 12.43 13.54 7.97
C GLN A 53 12.66 13.84 9.47
N GLU A 54 12.68 15.13 9.80
CA GLU A 54 12.68 15.57 11.20
C GLU A 54 11.36 15.15 11.87
N ILE A 55 11.45 14.75 13.15
CA ILE A 55 10.28 14.26 13.89
C ILE A 55 9.15 15.28 13.93
N ASP A 56 9.50 16.55 14.09
CA ASP A 56 8.53 17.63 14.18
C ASP A 56 7.65 17.78 12.91
N ASN A 57 8.15 17.27 11.77
CA ASN A 57 7.43 17.22 10.50
C ASN A 57 6.65 15.91 10.33
N SER A 58 6.89 14.90 11.16
CA SER A 58 6.24 13.61 11.05
C SER A 58 4.76 13.70 11.41
N PRO A 59 3.85 13.13 10.59
CA PRO A 59 2.44 13.00 10.96
C PRO A 59 2.22 12.27 12.28
N LEU A 60 3.14 11.38 12.67
CA LEU A 60 3.09 10.64 13.93
C LEU A 60 3.37 11.50 15.14
N TRP A 61 4.00 12.66 14.95
CA TRP A 61 4.28 13.62 16.03
C TRP A 61 3.11 14.55 16.31
N LYS A 62 2.16 14.74 15.41
CA LYS A 62 1.03 15.66 15.56
C LYS A 62 0.27 15.56 16.89
N PRO A 63 -0.02 14.36 17.43
CA PRO A 63 -0.71 14.25 18.72
C PRO A 63 0.06 14.87 19.90
N PHE A 64 1.38 15.06 19.78
CA PHE A 64 2.24 15.62 20.80
C PHE A 64 2.49 17.13 20.66
N GLN A 65 1.96 17.77 19.63
CA GLN A 65 2.15 19.21 19.40
C GLN A 65 1.19 20.09 20.22
N ILE A 66 -0.01 19.57 20.51
CA ILE A 66 -1.05 20.27 21.28
C ILE A 66 -1.65 19.32 22.31
N PHE A 67 -1.55 19.70 23.57
CA PHE A 67 -2.13 18.92 24.69
C PHE A 67 -3.41 19.56 25.21
N PRO A 68 -4.33 18.76 25.77
CA PRO A 68 -5.52 19.26 26.47
C PRO A 68 -5.11 20.20 27.63
N THR A 69 -5.88 21.26 27.84
CA THR A 69 -5.60 22.28 28.84
C THR A 69 -5.62 21.78 30.29
N TYR A 70 -6.25 20.63 30.54
CA TYR A 70 -6.31 19.97 31.85
C TYR A 70 -5.09 19.08 32.15
N PHE A 71 -4.13 18.97 31.21
CA PHE A 71 -2.88 18.26 31.47
C PHE A 71 -1.89 19.16 32.21
N THR A 72 -1.16 18.58 33.17
CA THR A 72 -0.10 19.28 33.88
C THR A 72 1.14 19.45 32.99
N ALA A 73 1.97 20.45 33.28
CA ALA A 73 3.23 20.67 32.58
C ALA A 73 4.15 19.44 32.62
N ASP A 74 4.16 18.73 33.74
CA ASP A 74 4.99 17.52 33.93
C ASP A 74 4.44 16.36 33.04
N SER A 75 3.13 16.21 32.96
CA SER A 75 2.50 15.22 32.05
C SER A 75 2.84 15.50 30.59
N ASN A 76 2.77 16.77 30.17
CA ASN A 76 3.12 17.17 28.80
C ASN A 76 4.58 16.87 28.50
N LYS A 77 5.48 17.22 29.43
CA LYS A 77 6.93 16.99 29.32
C LYS A 77 7.27 15.51 29.20
N TYR A 78 6.62 14.69 30.01
CA TYR A 78 6.74 13.24 29.97
C TYR A 78 6.27 12.67 28.62
N LEU A 79 5.08 13.05 28.14
CA LEU A 79 4.52 12.57 26.87
C LEU A 79 5.36 13.00 25.66
N LEU A 80 5.89 14.23 25.65
CA LEU A 80 6.83 14.69 24.63
C LEU A 80 8.08 13.80 24.58
N HIS A 81 8.67 13.51 25.75
CA HIS A 81 9.87 12.71 25.82
C HIS A 81 9.64 11.28 25.31
N ILE A 82 8.64 10.59 25.85
CA ILE A 82 8.38 9.19 25.47
C ILE A 82 7.83 9.04 24.04
N GLY A 83 7.06 10.03 23.57
CA GLY A 83 6.57 10.05 22.19
C GLY A 83 7.72 10.19 21.18
N ARG A 84 8.64 11.12 21.43
CA ARG A 84 9.84 11.28 20.61
C ARG A 84 10.70 10.02 20.62
N PHE A 85 10.92 9.46 21.79
CA PHE A 85 11.68 8.23 21.95
C PHE A 85 11.07 7.07 21.17
N ALA A 86 9.74 6.87 21.26
CA ALA A 86 9.06 5.81 20.52
C ALA A 86 9.16 5.96 18.99
N ILE A 87 9.06 7.20 18.47
CA ILE A 87 9.22 7.45 17.04
C ILE A 87 10.67 7.17 16.60
N GLU A 88 11.65 7.68 17.33
CA GLU A 88 13.08 7.52 16.99
C GLU A 88 13.58 6.09 17.13
N LYS A 89 13.15 5.38 18.15
CA LYS A 89 13.72 4.08 18.52
C LYS A 89 12.91 2.88 18.03
N ASP A 90 11.61 3.06 17.86
CA ASP A 90 10.74 1.95 17.42
C ASP A 90 10.30 2.15 15.96
N VAL A 91 9.76 3.33 15.61
CA VAL A 91 9.11 3.52 14.31
C VAL A 91 10.10 3.74 13.16
N TYR A 92 11.02 4.68 13.30
CA TYR A 92 11.98 5.01 12.24
C TYR A 92 12.89 3.84 11.88
N PRO A 93 13.46 3.09 12.84
CA PRO A 93 14.23 1.90 12.52
C PRO A 93 13.40 0.81 11.82
N ALA A 94 12.14 0.65 12.22
CA ALA A 94 11.25 -0.31 11.59
C ALA A 94 10.95 0.05 10.12
N TYR A 95 10.66 1.32 9.81
CA TYR A 95 10.52 1.78 8.43
C TYR A 95 11.81 1.63 7.62
N ARG A 96 12.95 1.90 8.21
CA ARG A 96 14.25 1.69 7.56
C ARG A 96 14.45 0.22 7.19
N LYS A 97 14.19 -0.68 8.12
CA LYS A 97 14.24 -2.13 7.87
C LYS A 97 13.28 -2.54 6.75
N LEU A 98 12.05 -2.04 6.75
CA LEU A 98 11.08 -2.30 5.68
C LEU A 98 11.60 -1.78 4.33
N HIS A 99 12.16 -0.59 4.29
CA HIS A 99 12.72 0.01 3.08
C HIS A 99 13.89 -0.80 2.53
N GLU A 100 14.82 -1.21 3.38
CA GLU A 100 15.97 -2.06 3.00
C GLU A 100 15.51 -3.40 2.43
N TYR A 101 14.56 -4.06 3.10
CA TYR A 101 13.97 -5.31 2.60
C TYR A 101 13.23 -5.11 1.27
N PHE A 102 12.41 -4.06 1.20
CA PHE A 102 11.62 -3.73 0.01
C PHE A 102 12.52 -3.49 -1.21
N THR A 103 13.54 -2.67 -1.08
CA THR A 103 14.43 -2.29 -2.19
C THR A 103 15.43 -3.38 -2.55
N GLY A 104 15.98 -4.07 -1.55
CA GLY A 104 17.04 -5.06 -1.75
C GLY A 104 16.53 -6.45 -2.14
N ILE A 105 15.32 -6.82 -1.72
CA ILE A 105 14.82 -8.20 -1.89
C ILE A 105 13.48 -8.22 -2.62
N TYR A 106 12.48 -7.48 -2.11
CA TYR A 106 11.12 -7.62 -2.62
C TYR A 106 10.95 -7.06 -4.03
N LEU A 107 11.35 -5.81 -4.26
CA LEU A 107 11.20 -5.14 -5.54
C LEU A 107 11.95 -5.88 -6.68
N PRO A 108 13.20 -6.34 -6.49
CA PRO A 108 13.88 -7.18 -7.49
C PRO A 108 13.16 -8.51 -7.79
N SER A 109 12.46 -9.07 -6.80
CA SER A 109 11.71 -10.33 -6.94
C SER A 109 10.34 -10.15 -7.59
N CYS A 110 9.89 -8.90 -7.78
CA CYS A 110 8.61 -8.62 -8.43
C CYS A 110 8.69 -8.85 -9.94
N ARG A 111 7.58 -9.32 -10.53
CA ARG A 111 7.50 -9.65 -11.95
C ARG A 111 7.56 -8.40 -12.84
N GLU A 112 8.09 -8.56 -14.03
CA GLU A 112 8.12 -7.52 -15.07
C GLU A 112 6.80 -7.46 -15.85
N THR A 113 6.13 -8.60 -16.00
CA THR A 113 4.86 -8.70 -16.74
C THR A 113 3.71 -8.06 -15.97
N ILE A 114 2.78 -7.43 -16.69
CA ILE A 114 1.63 -6.74 -16.09
C ILE A 114 0.35 -7.59 -16.09
N ALA A 115 0.28 -8.63 -16.94
CA ALA A 115 -0.91 -9.42 -17.12
C ALA A 115 -1.24 -10.25 -15.86
N CYS A 116 -2.50 -10.29 -15.46
CA CYS A 116 -2.91 -11.12 -14.33
C CYS A 116 -2.90 -12.63 -14.66
N SER A 117 -2.86 -13.00 -15.94
CA SER A 117 -2.65 -14.38 -16.39
C SER A 117 -1.32 -14.99 -15.92
N GLU A 118 -0.34 -14.15 -15.61
CA GLU A 118 0.97 -14.56 -15.12
C GLU A 118 0.99 -14.98 -13.63
N PHE A 119 -0.08 -14.72 -12.90
CA PHE A 119 -0.22 -15.24 -11.55
C PHE A 119 -0.47 -16.75 -11.54
N PRO A 120 -0.12 -17.46 -10.47
CA PRO A 120 -0.60 -18.82 -10.24
C PRO A 120 -2.14 -18.87 -10.37
N ASN A 121 -2.66 -19.70 -11.27
CA ASN A 121 -4.08 -19.74 -11.62
C ASN A 121 -4.68 -18.41 -12.13
N GLY A 122 -3.86 -17.52 -12.71
CA GLY A 122 -4.26 -16.19 -13.12
C GLY A 122 -5.39 -16.13 -14.14
N ILE A 123 -5.43 -17.09 -15.08
CA ILE A 123 -6.54 -17.21 -16.06
C ILE A 123 -7.86 -17.51 -15.35
N ALA A 124 -7.87 -18.44 -14.40
CA ALA A 124 -9.09 -18.79 -13.64
C ALA A 124 -9.52 -17.61 -12.75
N TYR A 125 -8.56 -16.93 -12.14
CA TYR A 125 -8.80 -15.70 -11.38
C TYR A 125 -9.43 -14.62 -12.26
N TYR A 126 -8.86 -14.35 -13.44
CA TYR A 126 -9.39 -13.33 -14.36
C TYR A 126 -10.81 -13.64 -14.80
N ARG A 127 -11.10 -14.92 -15.16
CA ARG A 127 -12.45 -15.37 -15.49
C ARG A 127 -13.43 -15.15 -14.33
N SER A 128 -13.03 -15.47 -13.11
CA SER A 128 -13.83 -15.19 -11.90
C SER A 128 -14.12 -13.70 -11.73
N ARG A 129 -13.15 -12.83 -12.02
CA ARG A 129 -13.34 -11.36 -11.96
C ARG A 129 -14.31 -10.87 -13.05
N ILE A 130 -14.16 -11.35 -14.28
CA ILE A 130 -15.12 -11.04 -15.37
C ILE A 130 -16.54 -11.39 -14.92
N LYS A 131 -16.78 -12.62 -14.49
CA LYS A 131 -18.10 -13.06 -14.03
C LYS A 131 -18.65 -12.19 -12.89
N ASN A 132 -17.82 -11.83 -11.94
CA ASN A 132 -18.22 -11.01 -10.80
C ASN A 132 -18.62 -9.57 -11.20
N PHE A 133 -17.92 -8.98 -12.17
CA PHE A 133 -18.19 -7.59 -12.58
C PHE A 133 -19.24 -7.45 -13.66
N THR A 134 -19.31 -8.42 -14.60
CA THR A 134 -20.26 -8.37 -15.71
C THR A 134 -21.54 -9.12 -15.43
N THR A 135 -21.57 -9.98 -14.41
CA THR A 135 -22.68 -10.91 -14.09
C THR A 135 -23.00 -11.88 -15.23
N THR A 136 -22.10 -12.03 -16.21
CA THR A 136 -22.25 -12.91 -17.38
C THR A 136 -21.23 -14.05 -17.33
N ASP A 137 -21.43 -15.05 -18.16
CA ASP A 137 -20.48 -16.15 -18.37
C ASP A 137 -19.62 -15.96 -19.64
N LEU A 138 -19.63 -14.74 -20.22
CA LEU A 138 -18.81 -14.39 -21.38
C LEU A 138 -17.31 -14.51 -21.08
N THR A 139 -16.56 -14.94 -22.06
CA THR A 139 -15.10 -14.94 -22.02
C THR A 139 -14.53 -13.55 -22.28
N ALA A 140 -13.26 -13.33 -21.92
CA ALA A 140 -12.56 -12.09 -22.23
C ALA A 140 -12.54 -11.77 -23.72
N GLY A 141 -12.40 -12.80 -24.57
CA GLY A 141 -12.42 -12.65 -26.04
C GLY A 141 -13.78 -12.18 -26.56
N GLU A 142 -14.86 -12.80 -26.09
CA GLU A 142 -16.22 -12.39 -26.47
C GLU A 142 -16.53 -10.97 -26.05
N ILE A 143 -16.16 -10.57 -24.83
CA ILE A 143 -16.35 -9.19 -24.36
C ILE A 143 -15.52 -8.20 -25.20
N HIS A 144 -14.30 -8.57 -25.56
CA HIS A 144 -13.44 -7.73 -26.42
C HIS A 144 -14.07 -7.56 -27.81
N GLN A 145 -14.59 -8.65 -28.40
CA GLN A 145 -15.24 -8.58 -29.71
C GLN A 145 -16.50 -7.70 -29.68
N ILE A 146 -17.34 -7.85 -28.63
CA ILE A 146 -18.51 -6.96 -28.44
C ILE A 146 -18.05 -5.49 -28.37
N GLY A 147 -16.95 -5.21 -27.69
CA GLY A 147 -16.39 -3.86 -27.62
C GLY A 147 -15.96 -3.31 -28.99
N LEU A 148 -15.33 -4.13 -29.83
CA LEU A 148 -14.94 -3.73 -31.18
C LEU A 148 -16.15 -3.47 -32.06
N ASP A 149 -17.14 -4.36 -32.03
CA ASP A 149 -18.38 -4.23 -32.82
C ASP A 149 -19.16 -2.96 -32.43
N GLU A 150 -19.25 -2.64 -31.15
CA GLU A 150 -19.89 -1.43 -30.66
C GLU A 150 -19.14 -0.14 -31.04
N VAL A 151 -17.79 -0.15 -31.03
CA VAL A 151 -16.99 0.97 -31.51
C VAL A 151 -17.27 1.23 -33.00
N ASP A 152 -17.32 0.19 -33.83
CA ASP A 152 -17.60 0.34 -35.27
C ASP A 152 -19.03 0.80 -35.50
N ARG A 153 -20.03 0.27 -34.77
CA ARG A 153 -21.42 0.73 -34.82
C ARG A 153 -21.54 2.22 -34.49
N ILE A 154 -20.99 2.66 -33.35
CA ILE A 154 -21.03 4.06 -32.89
C ILE A 154 -20.33 4.97 -33.90
N LYS A 155 -19.18 4.55 -34.43
CA LYS A 155 -18.45 5.33 -35.46
C LYS A 155 -19.29 5.50 -36.72
N GLY A 156 -20.03 4.45 -37.18
CA GLY A 156 -20.95 4.54 -38.31
C GLY A 156 -22.08 5.54 -38.06
N GLU A 157 -22.71 5.49 -36.88
CA GLU A 157 -23.76 6.43 -36.49
C GLU A 157 -23.25 7.89 -36.41
N MET A 158 -22.05 8.12 -35.84
CA MET A 158 -21.45 9.45 -35.80
C MET A 158 -21.21 10.00 -37.20
N LEU A 159 -20.71 9.20 -38.14
CA LEU A 159 -20.51 9.63 -39.52
C LEU A 159 -21.82 10.03 -40.20
N THR A 160 -22.91 9.32 -39.92
CA THR A 160 -24.24 9.64 -40.46
C THR A 160 -24.80 10.95 -39.96
N VAL A 161 -24.43 11.37 -38.74
CA VAL A 161 -24.86 12.68 -38.16
C VAL A 161 -24.03 13.84 -38.68
N ILE A 162 -22.76 13.59 -39.05
CA ILE A 162 -21.84 14.64 -39.52
C ILE A 162 -22.00 14.94 -41.02
N MET A 163 -22.47 13.98 -41.78
CA MET A 163 -22.73 14.11 -43.23
C MET A 163 -24.10 14.73 -43.52
#